data_58719a38e183cc767b371d5ab2219fa8
#
_entry.id   58719a38e183cc767b371d5ab2219fa8
#
_cell.length_a   1.000
_cell.length_b   1.000
_cell.length_c   1.000
_cell.angle_alpha   90.00
_cell.angle_beta   90.00
_cell.angle_gamma   90.00
#
_symmetry.space_group_name_H-M   'P 1'
#
loop_
_entity.id
_entity.type
_entity.pdbx_description
1 polymer ?
#
loop_
_entity_poly.entity_id
_entity_poly.type
_entity_poly.pdbx_seq_one_letter_code
_entity_poly.pdbx_strand_id
1 'polypeptide(L)'
;MPTGAEIILPWWLFVLMLALAVLALLDRLFVPSVRWFWRRRINRVVDEIGQRLQIEIRPFQLTKRQVLIDRLVYDPKIIEDARKLAREKNEPLELVQAQVAKYAREIVPAFNAYIYFRIGYWIAKQVAHLLYDVRIGLAHKAALQSVPEDATVVFTMNHRSNMDYVLVAFLAAERTTLSYAVGEWARIWPLQTLIRAMGAFFVRRNSGNPLYRSVLERYVHMATHEGVCQAVFLEGGLSRDGRLRKPKLGFLDYMLRSFDPQRDRDVVFIPVGINYDRVIEDRSLLRSLDQGAEKRSLWFVVRTTVRFILKSFWLMLISRWQRFGYACVNFGEPVSVKDYCREHAIDFRRLPRPERFEAVAGLARVLMEDIRREVPVLPVPMLAAVFDAHPQSWMTATQIERRAVKLLNRIAARGANVYQPGRDRRPYYVAKALDLMCMRHFIEEQDGRYRLNPSVADIMRYYANSVVLASEGKGIKPETAAEKEPLDAPT
;
A
#
# COMPACT_ATOMS: atom_id res chain seq x y z
N MET A 1 -15.04 79.68 -0.15
CA MET A 1 -13.78 78.92 -0.26
C MET A 1 -13.90 77.74 0.68
N PRO A 2 -13.87 76.51 0.22
CA PRO A 2 -13.90 75.35 1.11
C PRO A 2 -12.49 75.16 1.67
N THR A 3 -12.38 75.22 2.98
CA THR A 3 -11.17 74.91 3.74
C THR A 3 -10.81 73.41 3.56
N GLY A 4 -9.66 73.17 2.91
CA GLY A 4 -9.14 71.83 2.77
C GLY A 4 -8.88 71.20 4.13
N ALA A 5 -9.61 70.16 4.47
CA ALA A 5 -9.31 69.38 5.67
C ALA A 5 -8.03 68.59 5.38
N GLU A 6 -6.91 69.01 5.94
CA GLU A 6 -5.69 68.20 5.93
C GLU A 6 -5.90 66.97 6.82
N ILE A 7 -5.95 65.79 6.22
CA ILE A 7 -6.02 64.53 6.91
C ILE A 7 -4.59 64.17 7.35
N ILE A 8 -4.23 64.47 8.60
CA ILE A 8 -2.96 64.05 9.18
C ILE A 8 -3.03 62.54 9.49
N LEU A 9 -2.58 61.77 8.53
CA LEU A 9 -2.44 60.30 8.77
C LEU A 9 -1.16 60.06 9.61
N PRO A 10 -1.23 59.33 10.69
CA PRO A 10 -0.04 58.86 11.42
C PRO A 10 0.86 58.08 10.46
N TRP A 11 2.17 58.35 10.46
CA TRP A 11 3.13 57.75 9.54
C TRP A 11 3.12 56.20 9.55
N TRP A 12 2.87 55.61 10.73
CA TRP A 12 2.75 54.14 10.85
C TRP A 12 1.53 53.57 10.06
N LEU A 13 0.43 54.32 10.00
CA LEU A 13 -0.76 53.95 9.25
C LEU A 13 -0.50 54.02 7.76
N PHE A 14 0.27 55.05 7.29
CA PHE A 14 0.72 55.17 5.93
C PHE A 14 1.63 54.00 5.52
N VAL A 15 2.59 53.63 6.40
CA VAL A 15 3.46 52.48 6.16
C VAL A 15 2.67 51.15 6.14
N LEU A 16 1.69 51.00 6.98
CA LEU A 16 0.80 49.84 7.00
C LEU A 16 -0.03 49.75 5.69
N MET A 17 -0.62 50.87 5.26
CA MET A 17 -1.37 50.93 4.02
C MET A 17 -0.47 50.65 2.78
N LEU A 18 0.74 51.17 2.77
CA LEU A 18 1.72 50.90 1.73
C LEU A 18 2.12 49.45 1.71
N ALA A 19 2.39 48.86 2.88
CA ALA A 19 2.70 47.42 2.99
C ALA A 19 1.54 46.53 2.51
N LEU A 20 0.31 46.86 2.88
CA LEU A 20 -0.88 46.15 2.40
C LEU A 20 -1.09 46.30 0.91
N ALA A 21 -0.86 47.53 0.35
CA ALA A 21 -0.93 47.78 -1.09
C ALA A 21 0.14 47.00 -1.87
N VAL A 22 1.38 46.94 -1.34
CA VAL A 22 2.47 46.15 -1.91
C VAL A 22 2.14 44.66 -1.84
N LEU A 23 1.62 44.14 -0.70
CA LEU A 23 1.16 42.76 -0.56
C LEU A 23 0.04 42.43 -1.56
N ALA A 24 -0.96 43.30 -1.72
CA ALA A 24 -2.03 43.15 -2.69
C ALA A 24 -1.53 43.17 -4.13
N LEU A 25 -0.56 44.02 -4.45
CA LEU A 25 0.09 44.09 -5.77
C LEU A 25 0.93 42.84 -6.03
N LEU A 26 1.67 42.35 -5.05
CA LEU A 26 2.42 41.12 -5.11
C LEU A 26 1.49 39.91 -5.28
N ASP A 27 0.38 39.84 -4.57
CA ASP A 27 -0.62 38.79 -4.71
C ASP A 27 -1.22 38.80 -6.14
N ARG A 28 -1.55 40.00 -6.66
CA ARG A 28 -2.17 40.16 -7.95
C ARG A 28 -1.23 39.92 -9.15
N LEU A 29 0.06 40.18 -9.03
CA LEU A 29 1.08 39.97 -10.07
C LEU A 29 1.80 38.62 -9.92
N PHE A 30 2.19 38.25 -8.72
CA PHE A 30 2.95 37.03 -8.49
C PHE A 30 2.09 35.77 -8.55
N VAL A 31 0.89 35.77 -7.98
CA VAL A 31 0.06 34.58 -7.96
C VAL A 31 -0.33 34.09 -9.36
N PRO A 32 -0.76 34.96 -10.31
CA PRO A 32 -1.02 34.54 -11.69
C PRO A 32 0.26 34.11 -12.41
N SER A 33 1.36 34.85 -12.25
CA SER A 33 2.65 34.54 -12.88
C SER A 33 3.25 33.26 -12.38
N VAL A 34 3.23 33.02 -11.07
CA VAL A 34 3.64 31.78 -10.43
C VAL A 34 2.73 30.62 -10.88
N ARG A 35 1.40 30.82 -10.89
CA ARG A 35 0.46 29.81 -11.41
C ARG A 35 0.68 29.50 -12.88
N TRP A 36 0.94 30.51 -13.73
CA TRP A 36 1.26 30.32 -15.14
C TRP A 36 2.59 29.58 -15.32
N PHE A 37 3.65 30.01 -14.61
CA PHE A 37 4.97 29.35 -14.62
C PHE A 37 4.87 27.88 -14.18
N TRP A 38 4.14 27.62 -13.09
CA TRP A 38 3.92 26.26 -12.61
C TRP A 38 3.10 25.42 -13.58
N ARG A 39 2.03 25.99 -14.18
CA ARG A 39 1.24 25.29 -15.21
C ARG A 39 2.10 24.93 -16.43
N ARG A 40 2.91 25.86 -16.92
CA ARG A 40 3.79 25.62 -18.07
C ARG A 40 4.87 24.58 -17.73
N ARG A 41 5.38 24.60 -16.51
CA ARG A 41 6.33 23.60 -16.03
C ARG A 41 5.70 22.22 -15.80
N ILE A 42 4.47 22.17 -15.28
CA ILE A 42 3.68 20.94 -15.11
C ILE A 42 3.42 20.31 -16.48
N ASN A 43 2.90 21.06 -17.46
CA ASN A 43 2.63 20.52 -18.79
C ASN A 43 3.91 20.00 -19.45
N ARG A 44 5.01 20.73 -19.36
CA ARG A 44 6.31 20.29 -19.88
C ARG A 44 6.83 19.02 -19.20
N VAL A 45 6.62 18.87 -17.91
CA VAL A 45 6.98 17.65 -17.17
C VAL A 45 6.07 16.48 -17.56
N VAL A 46 4.78 16.71 -17.76
CA VAL A 46 3.82 15.68 -18.22
C VAL A 46 4.22 15.21 -19.62
N ASP A 47 4.53 16.14 -20.54
CA ASP A 47 4.98 15.82 -21.91
C ASP A 47 6.34 15.08 -21.90
N GLU A 48 7.29 15.53 -21.07
CA GLU A 48 8.62 14.90 -20.93
C GLU A 48 8.51 13.49 -20.33
N ILE A 49 7.62 13.28 -19.34
CA ILE A 49 7.36 11.98 -18.72
C ILE A 49 6.68 11.04 -19.71
N GLY A 50 5.67 11.52 -20.43
CA GLY A 50 4.98 10.73 -21.46
C GLY A 50 5.94 10.25 -22.56
N GLN A 51 6.87 11.11 -23.00
CA GLN A 51 7.85 10.76 -24.03
C GLN A 51 8.99 9.83 -23.52
N ARG A 52 9.50 10.05 -22.30
CA ARG A 52 10.64 9.29 -21.76
C ARG A 52 10.28 7.94 -21.17
N LEU A 53 9.12 7.80 -20.52
CA LEU A 53 8.78 6.63 -19.72
C LEU A 53 7.65 5.77 -20.33
N GLN A 54 7.08 6.17 -21.49
CA GLN A 54 5.89 5.52 -22.09
C GLN A 54 4.73 5.38 -21.08
N ILE A 55 4.63 6.33 -20.13
CA ILE A 55 3.60 6.33 -19.11
C ILE A 55 2.36 7.01 -19.66
N GLU A 56 1.29 6.27 -19.80
CA GLU A 56 -0.01 6.81 -20.16
C GLU A 56 -0.79 7.23 -18.91
N ILE A 57 -0.93 8.55 -18.70
CA ILE A 57 -1.82 9.08 -17.66
C ILE A 57 -3.23 9.11 -18.24
N ARG A 58 -4.13 8.29 -17.70
CA ARG A 58 -5.51 8.24 -18.20
C ARG A 58 -6.20 9.60 -18.05
N PRO A 59 -6.99 10.03 -19.06
CA PRO A 59 -7.69 11.31 -19.06
C PRO A 59 -8.55 11.54 -17.80
N PHE A 60 -9.12 10.46 -17.26
CA PHE A 60 -9.89 10.50 -16.01
C PHE A 60 -9.09 11.07 -14.83
N GLN A 61 -7.82 10.70 -14.68
CA GLN A 61 -6.96 11.20 -13.60
C GLN A 61 -6.60 12.68 -13.78
N LEU A 62 -6.52 13.16 -15.04
CA LEU A 62 -6.26 14.56 -15.35
C LEU A 62 -7.51 15.44 -15.27
N THR A 63 -8.70 14.83 -15.17
CA THR A 63 -9.96 15.56 -15.05
C THR A 63 -9.97 16.38 -13.76
N LYS A 64 -10.45 17.64 -13.87
CA LYS A 64 -10.58 18.52 -12.71
C LYS A 64 -11.41 17.83 -11.62
N ARG A 65 -10.89 17.83 -10.40
CA ARG A 65 -11.53 17.20 -9.24
C ARG A 65 -13.02 17.56 -9.09
N GLN A 66 -13.36 18.82 -9.33
CA GLN A 66 -14.76 19.27 -9.22
C GLN A 66 -15.67 18.55 -10.23
N VAL A 67 -15.21 18.34 -11.47
CA VAL A 67 -15.98 17.62 -12.49
C VAL A 67 -16.24 16.17 -12.08
N LEU A 68 -15.27 15.51 -11.44
CA LEU A 68 -15.47 14.14 -10.93
C LEU A 68 -16.45 14.12 -9.76
N ILE A 69 -16.41 15.13 -8.89
CA ILE A 69 -17.39 15.29 -7.79
C ILE A 69 -18.79 15.48 -8.37
N ASP A 70 -18.93 16.36 -9.38
CA ASP A 70 -20.21 16.66 -10.01
C ASP A 70 -20.76 15.42 -10.73
N ARG A 71 -19.92 14.66 -11.45
CA ARG A 71 -20.30 13.37 -12.06
C ARG A 71 -20.89 12.40 -11.04
N LEU A 72 -20.36 12.36 -9.81
CA LEU A 72 -20.90 11.51 -8.73
C LEU A 72 -22.17 12.07 -8.14
N VAL A 73 -22.23 13.38 -7.88
CA VAL A 73 -23.42 14.03 -7.27
C VAL A 73 -24.64 13.90 -8.18
N TYR A 74 -24.43 14.01 -9.50
CA TYR A 74 -25.49 13.91 -10.50
C TYR A 74 -25.62 12.52 -11.15
N ASP A 75 -24.93 11.49 -10.60
CA ASP A 75 -25.08 10.12 -11.08
C ASP A 75 -26.49 9.60 -10.84
N PRO A 76 -27.19 9.07 -11.87
CA PRO A 76 -28.59 8.62 -11.75
C PRO A 76 -28.82 7.60 -10.62
N LYS A 77 -27.87 6.66 -10.44
CA LYS A 77 -27.97 5.64 -9.40
C LYS A 77 -27.82 6.24 -8.00
N ILE A 78 -26.89 7.17 -7.83
CA ILE A 78 -26.69 7.86 -6.54
C ILE A 78 -27.93 8.72 -6.20
N ILE A 79 -28.52 9.39 -7.21
CA ILE A 79 -29.75 10.16 -7.02
C ILE A 79 -30.91 9.25 -6.59
N GLU A 80 -31.04 8.09 -7.22
CA GLU A 80 -32.07 7.10 -6.84
C GLU A 80 -31.85 6.60 -5.41
N ASP A 81 -30.64 6.20 -5.04
CA ASP A 81 -30.29 5.77 -3.69
C ASP A 81 -30.52 6.87 -2.65
N ALA A 82 -30.23 8.14 -3.01
CA ALA A 82 -30.48 9.29 -2.15
C ALA A 82 -31.98 9.54 -1.94
N ARG A 83 -32.79 9.42 -2.99
CA ARG A 83 -34.26 9.54 -2.89
C ARG A 83 -34.85 8.42 -2.02
N LYS A 84 -34.38 7.20 -2.20
CA LYS A 84 -34.79 6.06 -1.39
C LYS A 84 -34.48 6.30 0.09
N LEU A 85 -33.26 6.70 0.40
CA LEU A 85 -32.81 6.98 1.78
C LEU A 85 -33.59 8.15 2.41
N ALA A 86 -33.87 9.22 1.63
CA ALA A 86 -34.65 10.36 2.08
C ALA A 86 -36.07 9.93 2.51
N ARG A 87 -36.72 9.05 1.72
CA ARG A 87 -38.04 8.48 2.07
C ARG A 87 -37.96 7.57 3.29
N GLU A 88 -36.96 6.66 3.36
CA GLU A 88 -36.82 5.73 4.49
C GLU A 88 -36.59 6.44 5.82
N LYS A 89 -35.87 7.57 5.80
CA LYS A 89 -35.54 8.35 7.00
C LYS A 89 -36.45 9.51 7.27
N ASN A 90 -37.40 9.78 6.38
CA ASN A 90 -38.26 10.97 6.41
C ASN A 90 -37.43 12.29 6.51
N GLU A 91 -36.29 12.35 5.79
CA GLU A 91 -35.39 13.50 5.71
C GLU A 91 -35.62 14.27 4.40
N PRO A 92 -35.48 15.63 4.37
CA PRO A 92 -35.48 16.39 3.12
C PRO A 92 -34.40 15.89 2.13
N LEU A 93 -34.76 15.78 0.84
CA LEU A 93 -33.85 15.29 -0.20
C LEU A 93 -32.59 16.15 -0.32
N GLU A 94 -32.71 17.45 -0.11
CA GLU A 94 -31.60 18.41 -0.17
C GLU A 94 -30.53 18.11 0.88
N LEU A 95 -30.92 17.68 2.08
CA LEU A 95 -29.98 17.29 3.14
C LEU A 95 -29.22 16.01 2.75
N VAL A 96 -29.94 15.04 2.18
CA VAL A 96 -29.31 13.79 1.71
C VAL A 96 -28.38 14.06 0.53
N GLN A 97 -28.74 14.94 -0.40
CA GLN A 97 -27.86 15.37 -1.51
C GLN A 97 -26.63 16.13 -1.00
N ALA A 98 -26.76 16.98 0.01
CA ALA A 98 -25.61 17.62 0.66
C ALA A 98 -24.67 16.58 1.30
N GLN A 99 -25.19 15.49 1.85
CA GLN A 99 -24.38 14.36 2.33
C GLN A 99 -23.66 13.65 1.18
N VAL A 100 -24.33 13.42 0.03
CA VAL A 100 -23.68 12.88 -1.19
C VAL A 100 -22.50 13.74 -1.60
N ALA A 101 -22.70 15.06 -1.71
CA ALA A 101 -21.65 16.00 -2.09
C ALA A 101 -20.47 15.98 -1.09
N LYS A 102 -20.78 15.85 0.21
CA LYS A 102 -19.75 15.69 1.26
C LYS A 102 -18.95 14.40 1.06
N TYR A 103 -19.60 13.28 0.79
CA TYR A 103 -18.93 11.98 0.56
C TYR A 103 -18.13 11.98 -0.74
N ALA A 104 -18.66 12.56 -1.82
CA ALA A 104 -17.93 12.71 -3.08
C ALA A 104 -16.64 13.53 -2.88
N ARG A 105 -16.70 14.66 -2.15
CA ARG A 105 -15.51 15.47 -1.80
C ARG A 105 -14.52 14.71 -0.91
N GLU A 106 -14.99 13.79 -0.08
CA GLU A 106 -14.14 12.96 0.75
C GLU A 106 -13.41 11.90 -0.07
N ILE A 107 -14.11 11.22 -0.99
CA ILE A 107 -13.62 10.08 -1.76
C ILE A 107 -12.74 10.56 -2.92
N VAL A 108 -13.19 11.52 -3.74
CA VAL A 108 -12.48 11.93 -4.96
C VAL A 108 -11.08 12.50 -4.64
N PRO A 109 -10.00 11.93 -5.20
CA PRO A 109 -8.65 12.43 -5.03
C PRO A 109 -8.45 13.79 -5.67
N ALA A 110 -7.34 14.45 -5.34
CA ALA A 110 -6.91 15.70 -5.96
C ALA A 110 -5.60 15.46 -6.71
N PHE A 111 -5.62 14.53 -7.67
CA PHE A 111 -4.42 14.11 -8.39
C PHE A 111 -3.71 15.29 -9.05
N ASN A 112 -2.39 15.31 -8.89
CA ASN A 112 -1.51 16.29 -9.50
C ASN A 112 -0.25 15.56 -10.03
N ALA A 113 -0.13 15.48 -11.35
CA ALA A 113 0.96 14.76 -12.00
C ALA A 113 2.35 15.27 -11.59
N TYR A 114 2.53 16.60 -11.42
CA TYR A 114 3.80 17.16 -10.97
C TYR A 114 4.16 16.70 -9.56
N ILE A 115 3.19 16.77 -8.62
CA ILE A 115 3.41 16.32 -7.24
C ILE A 115 3.69 14.81 -7.24
N TYR A 116 2.96 14.03 -8.04
CA TYR A 116 3.14 12.59 -8.13
C TYR A 116 4.56 12.21 -8.59
N PHE A 117 4.99 12.69 -9.75
CA PHE A 117 6.24 12.26 -10.38
C PHE A 117 7.50 12.97 -9.85
N ARG A 118 7.40 14.22 -9.40
CA ARG A 118 8.57 14.98 -8.92
C ARG A 118 8.75 14.93 -7.42
N ILE A 119 7.68 15.10 -6.66
CA ILE A 119 7.75 15.18 -5.19
C ILE A 119 7.51 13.81 -4.58
N GLY A 120 6.35 13.19 -4.89
CA GLY A 120 5.93 11.93 -4.31
C GLY A 120 6.89 10.79 -4.63
N TYR A 121 7.24 10.62 -5.91
CA TYR A 121 8.22 9.63 -6.33
C TYR A 121 9.58 9.85 -5.67
N TRP A 122 10.10 11.09 -5.65
CA TRP A 122 11.38 11.39 -5.02
C TRP A 122 11.37 11.06 -3.53
N ILE A 123 10.33 11.51 -2.79
CA ILE A 123 10.17 11.19 -1.36
C ILE A 123 10.08 9.67 -1.16
N ALA A 124 9.22 8.99 -1.93
CA ALA A 124 9.04 7.55 -1.82
C ALA A 124 10.35 6.79 -2.06
N LYS A 125 11.11 7.19 -3.09
CA LYS A 125 12.44 6.64 -3.41
C LYS A 125 13.42 6.84 -2.27
N GLN A 126 13.54 8.08 -1.76
CA GLN A 126 14.47 8.38 -0.67
C GLN A 126 14.12 7.62 0.62
N VAL A 127 12.86 7.59 0.99
CA VAL A 127 12.39 6.87 2.19
C VAL A 127 12.61 5.37 2.04
N ALA A 128 12.28 4.78 0.89
CA ALA A 128 12.47 3.36 0.64
C ALA A 128 13.95 2.97 0.73
N HIS A 129 14.85 3.69 0.05
CA HIS A 129 16.29 3.39 0.06
C HIS A 129 17.01 3.78 1.35
N LEU A 130 16.49 4.75 2.10
CA LEU A 130 16.99 5.09 3.42
C LEU A 130 16.75 3.95 4.41
N LEU A 131 15.54 3.37 4.37
CA LEU A 131 15.13 2.36 5.33
C LEU A 131 15.55 0.95 4.91
N TYR A 132 15.50 0.63 3.62
CA TYR A 132 15.68 -0.73 3.12
C TYR A 132 16.65 -0.83 1.94
N ASP A 133 17.21 -2.03 1.76
CA ASP A 133 17.77 -2.47 0.48
C ASP A 133 16.60 -3.02 -0.37
N VAL A 134 16.04 -2.13 -1.22
CA VAL A 134 14.85 -2.46 -2.01
C VAL A 134 15.23 -3.38 -3.16
N ARG A 135 14.52 -4.49 -3.29
CA ARG A 135 14.71 -5.48 -4.36
C ARG A 135 13.40 -5.76 -5.08
N ILE A 136 13.46 -5.78 -6.39
CA ILE A 136 12.46 -6.45 -7.21
C ILE A 136 12.98 -7.88 -7.39
N GLY A 137 12.23 -8.84 -6.86
CA GLY A 137 12.59 -10.26 -6.97
C GLY A 137 12.17 -10.82 -8.33
N LEU A 138 11.15 -11.66 -8.32
CA LEU A 138 10.58 -12.18 -9.55
C LEU A 138 9.62 -11.19 -10.17
N ALA A 139 9.71 -11.05 -11.48
CA ALA A 139 8.72 -10.35 -12.29
C ALA A 139 8.55 -11.14 -13.58
N HIS A 140 7.36 -11.59 -13.85
CA HIS A 140 7.00 -12.30 -15.09
C HIS A 140 6.95 -11.29 -16.25
N LYS A 141 8.13 -10.79 -16.66
CA LYS A 141 8.25 -9.66 -17.60
C LYS A 141 7.51 -9.89 -18.90
N ALA A 142 7.61 -11.08 -19.48
CA ALA A 142 6.92 -11.40 -20.73
C ALA A 142 5.39 -11.36 -20.55
N ALA A 143 4.87 -11.93 -19.47
CA ALA A 143 3.45 -11.89 -19.15
C ALA A 143 2.95 -10.47 -18.82
N LEU A 144 3.75 -9.67 -18.13
CA LEU A 144 3.42 -8.27 -17.87
C LEU A 144 3.44 -7.40 -19.14
N GLN A 145 4.26 -7.73 -20.12
CA GLN A 145 4.30 -7.06 -21.42
C GLN A 145 3.17 -7.47 -22.34
N SER A 146 2.54 -8.64 -22.13
CA SER A 146 1.38 -9.09 -22.90
C SER A 146 0.05 -8.50 -22.43
N VAL A 147 0.03 -7.73 -21.35
CA VAL A 147 -1.18 -7.04 -20.89
C VAL A 147 -1.60 -6.01 -21.95
N PRO A 148 -2.87 -6.04 -22.43
CA PRO A 148 -3.33 -5.07 -23.42
C PRO A 148 -3.20 -3.63 -22.90
N GLU A 149 -2.76 -2.73 -23.79
CA GLU A 149 -2.54 -1.30 -23.43
C GLU A 149 -3.84 -0.60 -22.99
N ASP A 150 -4.97 -1.03 -23.52
CA ASP A 150 -6.29 -0.49 -23.17
C ASP A 150 -6.88 -1.11 -21.91
N ALA A 151 -6.31 -2.19 -21.36
CA ALA A 151 -6.79 -2.84 -20.16
C ALA A 151 -6.69 -1.95 -18.91
N THR A 152 -7.60 -2.17 -17.98
CA THR A 152 -7.53 -1.59 -16.64
C THR A 152 -6.69 -2.48 -15.74
N VAL A 153 -5.48 -2.02 -15.42
CA VAL A 153 -4.57 -2.78 -14.54
C VAL A 153 -4.91 -2.52 -13.08
N VAL A 154 -5.02 -3.60 -12.30
CA VAL A 154 -5.26 -3.57 -10.86
C VAL A 154 -4.20 -4.41 -10.14
N PHE A 155 -3.29 -3.77 -9.43
CA PHE A 155 -2.34 -4.46 -8.56
C PHE A 155 -3.05 -4.95 -7.30
N THR A 156 -3.10 -6.26 -7.10
CA THR A 156 -3.65 -6.90 -5.91
C THR A 156 -2.53 -7.42 -5.03
N MET A 157 -2.50 -7.03 -3.76
CA MET A 157 -1.34 -7.29 -2.91
C MET A 157 -1.69 -7.65 -1.48
N ASN A 158 -0.75 -8.32 -0.81
CA ASN A 158 -0.77 -8.49 0.63
C ASN A 158 -0.39 -7.18 1.36
N HIS A 159 -0.77 -7.06 2.64
CA HIS A 159 -0.55 -5.83 3.41
C HIS A 159 0.25 -6.12 4.70
N ARG A 160 1.55 -5.84 4.66
CA ARG A 160 2.49 -6.11 5.76
C ARG A 160 2.82 -4.86 6.58
N SER A 161 2.93 -3.71 5.93
CA SER A 161 3.39 -2.46 6.53
C SER A 161 2.75 -1.26 5.85
N ASN A 162 2.66 -0.12 6.54
CA ASN A 162 2.32 1.14 5.87
C ASN A 162 3.38 1.54 4.82
N MET A 163 4.57 0.96 4.88
CA MET A 163 5.60 1.11 3.84
C MET A 163 5.20 0.49 2.50
N ASP A 164 4.22 -0.42 2.46
CA ASP A 164 3.75 -1.02 1.21
C ASP A 164 3.27 0.05 0.23
N TYR A 165 2.57 1.08 0.72
CA TYR A 165 2.14 2.22 -0.11
C TYR A 165 3.31 2.97 -0.73
N VAL A 166 4.37 3.22 0.07
CA VAL A 166 5.58 3.92 -0.36
C VAL A 166 6.34 3.09 -1.38
N LEU A 167 6.50 1.79 -1.10
CA LEU A 167 7.26 0.87 -1.93
C LEU A 167 6.59 0.64 -3.28
N VAL A 168 5.27 0.41 -3.29
CA VAL A 168 4.51 0.20 -4.52
C VAL A 168 4.40 1.50 -5.32
N ALA A 169 4.16 2.64 -4.66
CA ALA A 169 4.16 3.93 -5.34
C ALA A 169 5.51 4.24 -5.99
N PHE A 170 6.62 3.93 -5.32
CA PHE A 170 7.97 4.07 -5.89
C PHE A 170 8.18 3.17 -7.10
N LEU A 171 7.87 1.87 -7.00
CA LEU A 171 8.12 0.90 -8.06
C LEU A 171 7.18 1.08 -9.27
N ALA A 172 5.93 1.44 -9.04
CA ALA A 172 4.97 1.63 -10.11
C ALA A 172 5.11 2.98 -10.82
N ALA A 173 5.59 4.02 -10.13
CA ALA A 173 5.75 5.36 -10.70
C ALA A 173 6.73 5.43 -11.89
N GLU A 174 7.54 4.39 -12.09
CA GLU A 174 8.39 4.27 -13.28
C GLU A 174 7.60 3.86 -14.54
N ARG A 175 6.37 3.36 -14.40
CA ARG A 175 5.58 2.80 -15.49
C ARG A 175 4.13 3.29 -15.57
N THR A 176 3.55 3.74 -14.48
CA THR A 176 2.14 4.13 -14.44
C THR A 176 1.83 5.06 -13.27
N THR A 177 0.64 5.67 -13.31
CA THR A 177 0.09 6.45 -12.20
C THR A 177 -0.90 5.59 -11.41
N LEU A 178 -0.62 5.36 -10.14
CA LEU A 178 -1.47 4.54 -9.28
C LEU A 178 -2.53 5.36 -8.57
N SER A 179 -3.76 4.84 -8.56
CA SER A 179 -4.81 5.22 -7.64
C SER A 179 -4.98 4.12 -6.58
N TYR A 180 -5.00 4.47 -5.31
CA TYR A 180 -5.09 3.48 -4.23
C TYR A 180 -5.93 3.95 -3.06
N ALA A 181 -6.59 2.98 -2.43
CA ALA A 181 -7.43 3.22 -1.27
C ALA A 181 -6.60 3.35 0.00
N VAL A 182 -6.73 4.44 0.73
CA VAL A 182 -6.05 4.71 1.99
C VAL A 182 -7.05 4.80 3.14
N GLY A 183 -6.72 4.19 4.27
CA GLY A 183 -7.54 4.25 5.47
C GLY A 183 -7.50 5.62 6.16
N GLU A 184 -8.38 5.81 7.12
CA GLU A 184 -8.57 7.08 7.86
C GLU A 184 -7.31 7.54 8.64
N TRP A 185 -6.38 6.64 8.94
CA TRP A 185 -5.14 6.94 9.68
C TRP A 185 -4.26 8.00 9.00
N ALA A 186 -4.35 8.11 7.67
CA ALA A 186 -3.55 9.05 6.89
C ALA A 186 -4.22 10.44 6.74
N ARG A 187 -5.34 10.70 7.43
CA ARG A 187 -6.05 11.99 7.42
C ARG A 187 -5.42 13.02 8.37
N ILE A 188 -4.10 13.12 8.35
CA ILE A 188 -3.33 14.08 9.16
C ILE A 188 -2.75 15.14 8.21
N TRP A 189 -3.02 16.41 8.48
CA TRP A 189 -2.38 17.51 7.75
C TRP A 189 -0.87 17.59 8.11
N PRO A 190 0.06 17.79 7.16
CA PRO A 190 -0.08 17.99 5.71
C PRO A 190 -0.10 16.68 4.88
N LEU A 191 0.10 15.52 5.51
CA LEU A 191 0.22 14.21 4.85
C LEU A 191 -1.01 13.88 3.97
N GLN A 192 -2.20 14.18 4.46
CA GLN A 192 -3.46 13.99 3.72
C GLN A 192 -3.44 14.71 2.37
N THR A 193 -2.94 15.96 2.33
CA THR A 193 -2.90 16.75 1.10
C THR A 193 -1.93 16.16 0.09
N LEU A 194 -0.76 15.72 0.55
CA LEU A 194 0.24 15.03 -0.30
C LEU A 194 -0.32 13.72 -0.87
N ILE A 195 -0.88 12.87 -0.02
CA ILE A 195 -1.44 11.57 -0.41
C ILE A 195 -2.56 11.73 -1.42
N ARG A 196 -3.46 12.72 -1.25
CA ARG A 196 -4.52 13.03 -2.23
C ARG A 196 -3.95 13.52 -3.56
N ALA A 197 -2.92 14.34 -3.53
CA ALA A 197 -2.24 14.82 -4.72
C ALA A 197 -1.51 13.71 -5.47
N MET A 198 -1.15 12.62 -4.79
CA MET A 198 -0.61 11.40 -5.37
C MET A 198 -1.69 10.44 -5.91
N GLY A 199 -2.96 10.84 -6.00
CA GLY A 199 -4.03 10.03 -6.59
C GLY A 199 -4.71 9.05 -5.63
N ALA A 200 -4.36 9.06 -4.37
CA ALA A 200 -5.01 8.23 -3.37
C ALA A 200 -6.38 8.77 -2.96
N PHE A 201 -7.33 7.87 -2.73
CA PHE A 201 -8.64 8.19 -2.19
C PHE A 201 -8.82 7.58 -0.79
N PHE A 202 -9.55 8.30 0.05
CA PHE A 202 -9.75 7.88 1.44
C PHE A 202 -10.99 7.03 1.59
N VAL A 203 -10.86 5.90 2.29
CA VAL A 203 -11.94 4.96 2.53
C VAL A 203 -12.21 4.84 4.03
N ARG A 204 -13.48 4.96 4.41
CA ARG A 204 -13.94 4.65 5.76
C ARG A 204 -14.03 3.13 5.92
N ARG A 205 -13.25 2.59 6.85
CA ARG A 205 -13.32 1.16 7.17
C ARG A 205 -14.64 0.88 7.88
N ASN A 206 -15.30 -0.20 7.47
CA ASN A 206 -16.55 -0.68 8.07
C ASN A 206 -17.68 0.38 8.10
N SER A 207 -17.77 1.24 7.09
CA SER A 207 -18.86 2.20 6.99
C SER A 207 -20.19 1.45 6.89
N GLY A 208 -21.02 1.57 7.92
CA GLY A 208 -22.40 1.09 7.91
C GLY A 208 -23.34 1.94 7.04
N ASN A 209 -22.90 3.12 6.61
CA ASN A 209 -23.72 4.07 5.86
C ASN A 209 -23.91 3.61 4.40
N PRO A 210 -25.15 3.30 3.98
CA PRO A 210 -25.43 2.81 2.63
C PRO A 210 -25.13 3.88 1.56
N LEU A 211 -25.42 5.15 1.83
CA LEU A 211 -25.18 6.25 0.91
C LEU A 211 -23.68 6.45 0.65
N TYR A 212 -22.84 6.38 1.69
CA TYR A 212 -21.38 6.43 1.54
C TYR A 212 -20.88 5.29 0.66
N ARG A 213 -21.41 4.07 0.88
CA ARG A 213 -21.04 2.90 0.08
C ARG A 213 -21.46 3.04 -1.38
N SER A 214 -22.63 3.61 -1.66
CA SER A 214 -23.11 3.88 -3.03
C SER A 214 -22.18 4.86 -3.75
N VAL A 215 -21.80 5.98 -3.10
CA VAL A 215 -20.85 6.96 -3.68
C VAL A 215 -19.48 6.34 -3.93
N LEU A 216 -18.96 5.54 -2.99
CA LEU A 216 -17.67 4.85 -3.14
C LEU A 216 -17.70 3.82 -4.28
N GLU A 217 -18.77 3.03 -4.36
CA GLU A 217 -18.98 2.06 -5.43
C GLU A 217 -18.94 2.73 -6.80
N ARG A 218 -19.71 3.82 -6.98
CA ARG A 218 -19.74 4.53 -8.27
C ARG A 218 -18.40 5.14 -8.63
N TYR A 219 -17.66 5.69 -7.66
CA TYR A 219 -16.31 6.18 -7.90
C TYR A 219 -15.36 5.07 -8.36
N VAL A 220 -15.35 3.93 -7.66
CA VAL A 220 -14.50 2.79 -8.03
C VAL A 220 -14.87 2.24 -9.42
N HIS A 221 -16.18 2.08 -9.67
CA HIS A 221 -16.69 1.66 -10.98
C HIS A 221 -16.24 2.61 -12.11
N MET A 222 -16.44 3.93 -11.94
CA MET A 222 -16.01 4.93 -12.93
C MET A 222 -14.50 4.86 -13.17
N ALA A 223 -13.68 4.80 -12.12
CA ALA A 223 -12.24 4.73 -12.24
C ALA A 223 -11.79 3.45 -12.98
N THR A 224 -12.43 2.31 -12.69
CA THR A 224 -12.15 1.03 -13.35
C THR A 224 -12.54 1.08 -14.83
N HIS A 225 -13.72 1.57 -15.15
CA HIS A 225 -14.21 1.68 -16.52
C HIS A 225 -13.38 2.65 -17.38
N GLU A 226 -12.88 3.71 -16.80
CA GLU A 226 -12.01 4.72 -17.47
C GLU A 226 -10.53 4.26 -17.56
N GLY A 227 -10.20 3.04 -17.15
CA GLY A 227 -8.85 2.47 -17.30
C GLY A 227 -7.83 2.98 -16.31
N VAL A 228 -8.26 3.54 -15.17
CA VAL A 228 -7.33 4.01 -14.13
C VAL A 228 -6.60 2.83 -13.51
N CYS A 229 -5.28 2.87 -13.53
CA CYS A 229 -4.46 1.89 -12.84
C CYS A 229 -4.66 2.00 -11.32
N GLN A 230 -5.02 0.89 -10.68
CA GLN A 230 -5.38 0.85 -9.27
C GLN A 230 -4.50 -0.11 -8.48
N ALA A 231 -4.41 0.14 -7.17
CA ALA A 231 -3.73 -0.76 -6.24
C ALA A 231 -4.65 -1.07 -5.05
N VAL A 232 -4.83 -2.35 -4.76
CA VAL A 232 -5.78 -2.82 -3.76
C VAL A 232 -5.14 -3.85 -2.84
N PHE A 233 -5.24 -3.61 -1.53
CA PHE A 233 -4.90 -4.61 -0.52
C PHE A 233 -6.14 -5.48 -0.26
N LEU A 234 -6.17 -6.69 -0.82
CA LEU A 234 -7.33 -7.58 -0.71
C LEU A 234 -7.67 -7.93 0.75
N GLU A 235 -6.68 -7.94 1.63
CA GLU A 235 -6.85 -8.18 3.06
C GLU A 235 -7.64 -7.08 3.79
N GLY A 236 -7.77 -5.89 3.20
CA GLY A 236 -8.46 -4.74 3.79
C GLY A 236 -7.81 -4.17 5.04
N GLY A 237 -6.61 -4.59 5.40
CA GLY A 237 -5.83 -4.08 6.52
C GLY A 237 -4.56 -4.87 6.78
N LEU A 238 -3.66 -4.30 7.58
CA LEU A 238 -2.37 -4.90 7.92
C LEU A 238 -2.52 -6.30 8.53
N SER A 239 -1.65 -7.23 8.11
CA SER A 239 -1.48 -8.51 8.77
C SER A 239 -0.94 -8.29 10.19
N ARG A 240 -1.58 -8.90 11.19
CA ARG A 240 -1.21 -8.73 12.60
C ARG A 240 -0.31 -9.83 13.12
N ASP A 241 -0.44 -11.01 12.55
CA ASP A 241 0.27 -12.24 12.94
C ASP A 241 1.27 -12.73 11.90
N GLY A 242 1.45 -11.98 10.80
CA GLY A 242 2.33 -12.34 9.71
C GLY A 242 1.71 -13.26 8.66
N ARG A 243 0.47 -13.72 8.85
CA ARG A 243 -0.27 -14.56 7.88
C ARG A 243 -1.11 -13.68 6.94
N LEU A 244 -1.45 -14.23 5.77
CA LEU A 244 -2.44 -13.62 4.89
C LEU A 244 -3.83 -13.69 5.55
N ARG A 245 -4.57 -12.59 5.45
CA ARG A 245 -5.94 -12.51 5.97
C ARG A 245 -6.93 -12.91 4.87
N LYS A 246 -8.14 -13.29 5.29
CA LYS A 246 -9.23 -13.55 4.35
C LYS A 246 -9.53 -12.29 3.53
N PRO A 247 -9.76 -12.41 2.21
CA PRO A 247 -9.99 -11.26 1.35
C PRO A 247 -11.30 -10.55 1.69
N LYS A 248 -11.30 -9.22 1.51
CA LYS A 248 -12.48 -8.37 1.58
C LYS A 248 -13.04 -8.17 0.18
N LEU A 249 -14.23 -8.71 -0.08
CA LEU A 249 -14.80 -8.79 -1.43
C LEU A 249 -15.38 -7.47 -1.96
N GLY A 250 -15.64 -6.48 -1.08
CA GLY A 250 -16.38 -5.27 -1.45
C GLY A 250 -15.76 -4.47 -2.59
N PHE A 251 -14.42 -4.33 -2.62
CA PHE A 251 -13.74 -3.61 -3.70
C PHE A 251 -13.80 -4.36 -5.03
N LEU A 252 -13.60 -5.67 -5.00
CA LEU A 252 -13.73 -6.51 -6.20
C LEU A 252 -15.15 -6.46 -6.74
N ASP A 253 -16.16 -6.57 -5.86
CA ASP A 253 -17.57 -6.45 -6.26
C ASP A 253 -17.88 -5.07 -6.88
N TYR A 254 -17.31 -3.98 -6.36
CA TYR A 254 -17.48 -2.63 -6.95
C TYR A 254 -16.89 -2.51 -8.35
N MET A 255 -15.78 -3.19 -8.64
CA MET A 255 -15.16 -3.21 -9.96
C MET A 255 -15.92 -4.10 -10.94
N LEU A 256 -16.44 -5.24 -10.47
CA LEU A 256 -16.91 -6.32 -11.33
C LEU A 256 -18.42 -6.38 -11.53
N ARG A 257 -19.24 -5.87 -10.60
CA ARG A 257 -20.70 -6.02 -10.63
C ARG A 257 -21.39 -5.50 -11.89
N SER A 258 -20.79 -4.53 -12.58
CA SER A 258 -21.31 -3.95 -13.81
C SER A 258 -20.43 -4.27 -15.02
N PHE A 259 -19.40 -5.12 -14.84
CA PHE A 259 -18.45 -5.47 -15.89
C PHE A 259 -19.11 -6.30 -17.00
N ASP A 260 -18.99 -5.81 -18.24
CA ASP A 260 -19.43 -6.50 -19.45
C ASP A 260 -18.23 -7.15 -20.15
N PRO A 261 -18.06 -8.49 -20.11
CA PRO A 261 -16.91 -9.14 -20.71
C PRO A 261 -16.85 -8.98 -22.25
N GLN A 262 -17.96 -8.60 -22.89
CA GLN A 262 -18.00 -8.40 -24.34
C GLN A 262 -17.75 -6.96 -24.78
N ARG A 263 -18.13 -5.98 -23.97
CA ARG A 263 -18.11 -4.55 -24.35
C ARG A 263 -17.07 -3.74 -23.61
N ASP A 264 -16.84 -4.04 -22.32
CA ASP A 264 -15.90 -3.26 -21.52
C ASP A 264 -14.45 -3.61 -21.87
N ARG A 265 -13.55 -2.68 -21.59
CA ARG A 265 -12.11 -3.00 -21.58
C ARG A 265 -11.83 -4.08 -20.56
N ASP A 266 -10.80 -4.88 -20.77
CA ASP A 266 -10.46 -5.90 -19.80
C ASP A 266 -10.00 -5.28 -18.47
N VAL A 267 -10.28 -5.98 -17.39
CA VAL A 267 -9.70 -5.71 -16.06
C VAL A 267 -8.68 -6.79 -15.79
N VAL A 268 -7.42 -6.39 -15.69
CA VAL A 268 -6.31 -7.32 -15.48
C VAL A 268 -5.76 -7.15 -14.08
N PHE A 269 -5.91 -8.17 -13.25
CA PHE A 269 -5.33 -8.20 -11.92
C PHE A 269 -3.89 -8.70 -11.98
N ILE A 270 -2.98 -7.97 -11.36
CA ILE A 270 -1.58 -8.38 -11.19
C ILE A 270 -1.34 -8.68 -9.72
N PRO A 271 -1.16 -9.96 -9.35
CA PRO A 271 -0.81 -10.34 -7.99
C PRO A 271 0.57 -9.81 -7.60
N VAL A 272 0.68 -9.25 -6.42
CA VAL A 272 1.95 -8.67 -5.90
C VAL A 272 2.22 -9.19 -4.50
N GLY A 273 3.37 -9.85 -4.34
CA GLY A 273 3.87 -10.32 -3.07
C GLY A 273 4.89 -9.35 -2.47
N ILE A 274 4.66 -8.89 -1.23
CA ILE A 274 5.54 -7.97 -0.51
C ILE A 274 6.01 -8.60 0.79
N ASN A 275 7.31 -8.49 1.09
CA ASN A 275 7.85 -8.89 2.38
C ASN A 275 9.06 -8.03 2.79
N TYR A 276 9.39 -8.05 4.09
CA TYR A 276 10.44 -7.25 4.72
C TYR A 276 11.25 -8.07 5.71
N ASP A 277 12.56 -7.79 5.80
CA ASP A 277 13.38 -8.27 6.90
C ASP A 277 13.01 -7.60 8.23
N ARG A 278 12.48 -6.37 8.16
CA ARG A 278 11.96 -5.65 9.31
C ARG A 278 10.71 -4.89 8.94
N VAL A 279 9.60 -5.23 9.57
CA VAL A 279 8.35 -4.44 9.54
C VAL A 279 8.43 -3.35 10.60
N ILE A 280 8.15 -2.11 10.22
CA ILE A 280 8.28 -0.95 11.15
C ILE A 280 7.29 -1.08 12.30
N GLU A 281 6.11 -1.60 12.02
CA GLU A 281 4.99 -1.71 12.94
C GLU A 281 4.92 -3.05 13.69
N ASP A 282 5.88 -3.97 13.56
CA ASP A 282 5.80 -5.33 14.08
C ASP A 282 5.36 -5.43 15.55
N ARG A 283 6.00 -4.65 16.44
CA ARG A 283 5.63 -4.62 17.86
C ARG A 283 4.24 -4.05 18.13
N SER A 284 3.80 -3.08 17.32
CA SER A 284 2.48 -2.46 17.48
C SER A 284 1.36 -3.32 16.91
N LEU A 285 1.66 -4.09 15.85
CA LEU A 285 0.73 -5.04 15.24
C LEU A 285 0.45 -6.20 16.20
N LEU A 286 1.49 -6.79 16.78
CA LEU A 286 1.33 -7.87 17.78
C LEU A 286 0.58 -7.40 19.02
N ARG A 287 0.91 -6.20 19.54
CA ARG A 287 0.17 -5.63 20.67
C ARG A 287 -1.32 -5.45 20.36
N SER A 288 -1.69 -5.20 19.10
CA SER A 288 -3.09 -5.08 18.70
C SER A 288 -3.88 -6.39 18.70
N LEU A 289 -3.21 -7.53 18.88
CA LEU A 289 -3.82 -8.84 19.11
C LEU A 289 -4.20 -9.06 20.58
N ASP A 290 -3.54 -8.37 21.49
CA ASP A 290 -3.84 -8.40 22.91
C ASP A 290 -5.11 -7.58 23.17
N GLN A 291 -6.18 -8.25 23.59
CA GLN A 291 -7.49 -7.65 23.87
C GLN A 291 -7.48 -6.65 25.04
N GLY A 292 -6.47 -6.73 25.93
CA GLY A 292 -6.29 -5.82 27.07
C GLY A 292 -5.44 -4.59 26.77
N ALA A 293 -4.87 -4.45 25.55
CA ALA A 293 -3.98 -3.35 25.25
C ALA A 293 -4.73 -2.01 25.04
N GLU A 294 -4.49 -1.03 25.90
CA GLU A 294 -5.03 0.32 25.76
C GLU A 294 -4.62 0.98 24.43
N LYS A 295 -5.57 1.65 23.80
CA LYS A 295 -5.34 2.45 22.59
C LYS A 295 -4.48 3.66 22.96
N ARG A 296 -3.28 3.74 22.38
CA ARG A 296 -2.40 4.90 22.57
C ARG A 296 -3.02 6.16 22.00
N SER A 297 -2.86 7.30 22.70
CA SER A 297 -3.34 8.59 22.23
C SER A 297 -2.62 9.01 20.92
N LEU A 298 -3.30 9.77 20.06
CA LEU A 298 -2.71 10.33 18.83
C LEU A 298 -1.43 11.10 19.12
N TRP A 299 -1.39 11.85 20.22
CA TRP A 299 -0.23 12.60 20.68
C TRP A 299 0.99 11.71 20.95
N PHE A 300 0.77 10.55 21.57
CA PHE A 300 1.84 9.58 21.80
C PHE A 300 2.39 9.04 20.49
N VAL A 301 1.52 8.74 19.51
CA VAL A 301 1.92 8.24 18.17
C VAL A 301 2.75 9.31 17.45
N VAL A 302 2.26 10.56 17.41
CA VAL A 302 2.97 11.68 16.75
C VAL A 302 4.33 11.90 17.40
N ARG A 303 4.40 12.02 18.75
CA ARG A 303 5.65 12.19 19.48
C ARG A 303 6.66 11.07 19.22
N THR A 304 6.20 9.82 19.19
CA THR A 304 7.05 8.66 18.94
C THR A 304 7.57 8.67 17.50
N THR A 305 6.72 9.02 16.53
CA THR A 305 7.11 9.14 15.13
C THR A 305 8.13 10.25 14.90
N VAL A 306 7.88 11.44 15.47
CA VAL A 306 8.81 12.57 15.37
C VAL A 306 10.16 12.22 16.02
N ARG A 307 10.14 11.63 17.22
CA ARG A 307 11.37 11.18 17.89
C ARG A 307 12.13 10.12 17.05
N PHE A 308 11.41 9.20 16.42
CA PHE A 308 12.01 8.21 15.51
C PHE A 308 12.66 8.89 14.30
N ILE A 309 11.99 9.83 13.66
CA ILE A 309 12.53 10.57 12.49
C ILE A 309 13.78 11.37 12.91
N LEU A 310 13.73 12.11 14.01
CA LEU A 310 14.85 12.90 14.50
C LEU A 310 16.05 12.02 14.88
N LYS A 311 15.80 10.90 15.57
CA LYS A 311 16.85 9.93 15.91
C LYS A 311 17.45 9.30 14.66
N SER A 312 16.63 8.95 13.67
CA SER A 312 17.10 8.36 12.40
C SER A 312 17.96 9.35 11.63
N PHE A 313 17.54 10.61 11.56
CA PHE A 313 18.30 11.69 10.94
C PHE A 313 19.64 11.92 11.64
N TRP A 314 19.64 11.95 12.97
CA TRP A 314 20.86 12.10 13.77
C TRP A 314 21.83 10.93 13.57
N LEU A 315 21.34 9.68 13.59
CA LEU A 315 22.16 8.49 13.34
C LEU A 315 22.76 8.49 11.92
N MET A 316 22.01 9.05 10.95
CA MET A 316 22.49 9.21 9.58
C MET A 316 23.62 10.23 9.50
N LEU A 317 23.51 11.37 10.21
CA LEU A 317 24.56 12.40 10.28
C LEU A 317 25.88 11.88 10.85
N ILE A 318 25.82 10.97 11.83
CA ILE A 318 27.01 10.37 12.45
C ILE A 318 27.44 9.04 11.75
N SER A 319 26.92 8.76 10.55
CA SER A 319 27.24 7.55 9.77
C SER A 319 27.00 6.21 10.51
N ARG A 320 26.17 6.22 11.55
CA ARG A 320 25.78 5.01 12.32
C ARG A 320 24.41 4.46 11.94
N TRP A 321 23.81 5.00 10.88
CA TRP A 321 22.52 4.50 10.39
C TRP A 321 22.69 3.14 9.71
N GLN A 322 21.95 2.15 10.18
CA GLN A 322 21.89 0.85 9.54
C GLN A 322 20.49 0.63 8.95
N ARG A 323 20.45 0.18 7.70
CA ARG A 323 19.22 -0.17 7.02
C ARG A 323 18.52 -1.34 7.72
N PHE A 324 17.23 -1.42 7.55
CA PHE A 324 16.37 -2.44 8.17
C PHE A 324 16.42 -3.81 7.47
N GLY A 325 17.41 -4.04 6.62
CA GLY A 325 17.52 -5.23 5.79
C GLY A 325 16.82 -5.05 4.45
N TYR A 326 16.33 -6.13 3.89
CA TYR A 326 15.67 -6.14 2.59
C TYR A 326 14.19 -5.77 2.68
N ALA A 327 13.70 -5.06 1.65
CA ALA A 327 12.30 -4.97 1.26
C ALA A 327 12.19 -5.53 -0.16
N CYS A 328 11.40 -6.57 -0.37
CA CYS A 328 11.29 -7.22 -1.66
C CYS A 328 9.85 -7.25 -2.16
N VAL A 329 9.69 -7.05 -3.48
CA VAL A 329 8.42 -7.08 -4.18
C VAL A 329 8.54 -8.02 -5.37
N ASN A 330 7.63 -8.99 -5.47
CA ASN A 330 7.45 -9.84 -6.64
C ASN A 330 6.16 -9.47 -7.35
N PHE A 331 6.16 -9.59 -8.68
CA PHE A 331 4.99 -9.42 -9.52
C PHE A 331 4.66 -10.75 -10.19
N GLY A 332 3.47 -11.27 -9.94
CA GLY A 332 2.97 -12.51 -10.48
C GLY A 332 2.42 -12.39 -11.89
N GLU A 333 1.86 -13.48 -12.39
CA GLU A 333 1.22 -13.52 -13.68
C GLU A 333 -0.10 -12.74 -13.70
N PRO A 334 -0.38 -11.97 -14.77
CA PRO A 334 -1.62 -11.23 -14.90
C PRO A 334 -2.83 -12.18 -15.01
N VAL A 335 -3.92 -11.83 -14.32
CA VAL A 335 -5.20 -12.55 -14.36
C VAL A 335 -6.22 -11.66 -15.07
N SER A 336 -6.60 -12.03 -16.30
CA SER A 336 -7.63 -11.36 -17.09
C SER A 336 -9.03 -11.71 -16.57
N VAL A 337 -9.87 -10.71 -16.33
CA VAL A 337 -11.27 -10.92 -15.94
C VAL A 337 -12.09 -11.45 -17.10
N LYS A 338 -11.81 -11.01 -18.33
CA LYS A 338 -12.47 -11.56 -19.52
C LYS A 338 -12.22 -13.07 -19.68
N ASP A 339 -10.99 -13.49 -19.50
CA ASP A 339 -10.61 -14.89 -19.58
C ASP A 339 -11.25 -15.68 -18.43
N TYR A 340 -11.19 -15.15 -17.21
CA TYR A 340 -11.84 -15.77 -16.06
C TYR A 340 -13.34 -15.95 -16.27
N CYS A 341 -14.03 -14.93 -16.79
CA CYS A 341 -15.46 -15.01 -17.11
C CYS A 341 -15.75 -16.08 -18.17
N ARG A 342 -14.89 -16.19 -19.19
CA ARG A 342 -15.04 -17.18 -20.27
C ARG A 342 -14.82 -18.61 -19.75
N GLU A 343 -13.77 -18.83 -18.98
CA GLU A 343 -13.41 -20.14 -18.42
C GLU A 343 -14.44 -20.69 -17.44
N HIS A 344 -15.05 -19.81 -16.65
CA HIS A 344 -16.03 -20.18 -15.62
C HIS A 344 -17.49 -19.98 -16.06
N ALA A 345 -17.74 -19.53 -17.30
CA ALA A 345 -19.06 -19.19 -17.82
C ALA A 345 -19.83 -18.19 -16.95
N ILE A 346 -19.13 -17.15 -16.40
CA ILE A 346 -19.67 -16.14 -15.47
C ILE A 346 -19.94 -14.82 -16.19
N ASP A 347 -21.14 -14.25 -15.99
CA ASP A 347 -21.43 -12.83 -16.25
C ASP A 347 -21.86 -12.17 -14.93
N PHE A 348 -20.97 -11.41 -14.29
CA PHE A 348 -21.20 -10.77 -12.98
C PHE A 348 -22.43 -9.86 -12.94
N ARG A 349 -22.85 -9.27 -14.07
CA ARG A 349 -24.02 -8.37 -14.15
C ARG A 349 -25.34 -9.14 -14.02
N ARG A 350 -25.38 -10.38 -14.50
CA ARG A 350 -26.58 -11.19 -14.55
C ARG A 350 -26.82 -11.96 -13.27
N LEU A 351 -25.80 -12.07 -12.43
CA LEU A 351 -25.89 -12.82 -11.18
C LEU A 351 -26.63 -12.02 -10.08
N PRO A 352 -27.62 -12.61 -9.40
CA PRO A 352 -28.14 -12.09 -8.15
C PRO A 352 -27.04 -11.85 -7.14
N ARG A 353 -27.27 -10.95 -6.21
CA ARG A 353 -26.24 -10.53 -5.25
C ARG A 353 -25.54 -11.69 -4.51
N PRO A 354 -26.22 -12.71 -3.95
CA PRO A 354 -25.58 -13.83 -3.28
C PRO A 354 -24.63 -14.59 -4.19
N GLU A 355 -25.11 -15.02 -5.38
CA GLU A 355 -24.34 -15.78 -6.36
C GLU A 355 -23.17 -14.96 -6.90
N ARG A 356 -23.36 -13.65 -7.12
CA ARG A 356 -22.27 -12.76 -7.54
C ARG A 356 -21.18 -12.69 -6.47
N PHE A 357 -21.54 -12.60 -5.18
CA PHE A 357 -20.55 -12.61 -4.10
C PHE A 357 -19.79 -13.94 -4.03
N GLU A 358 -20.40 -15.07 -4.34
CA GLU A 358 -19.73 -16.37 -4.45
C GLU A 358 -18.76 -16.39 -5.62
N ALA A 359 -19.16 -15.87 -6.78
CA ALA A 359 -18.30 -15.78 -7.96
C ALA A 359 -17.09 -14.84 -7.71
N VAL A 360 -17.34 -13.68 -7.07
CA VAL A 360 -16.26 -12.76 -6.64
C VAL A 360 -15.36 -13.41 -5.60
N ALA A 361 -15.90 -14.22 -4.68
CA ALA A 361 -15.08 -14.97 -3.71
C ALA A 361 -14.24 -16.07 -4.39
N GLY A 362 -14.74 -16.65 -5.48
CA GLY A 362 -13.98 -17.56 -6.35
C GLY A 362 -12.74 -16.88 -6.92
N LEU A 363 -12.91 -15.75 -7.62
CA LEU A 363 -11.82 -14.96 -8.16
C LEU A 363 -10.86 -14.49 -7.05
N ALA A 364 -11.40 -14.01 -5.91
CA ALA A 364 -10.57 -13.57 -4.78
C ALA A 364 -9.69 -14.69 -4.23
N ARG A 365 -10.15 -15.95 -4.23
CA ARG A 365 -9.33 -17.11 -3.82
C ARG A 365 -8.17 -17.34 -4.78
N VAL A 366 -8.41 -17.25 -6.10
CA VAL A 366 -7.35 -17.35 -7.12
C VAL A 366 -6.30 -16.27 -6.88
N LEU A 367 -6.72 -15.00 -6.79
CA LEU A 367 -5.81 -13.87 -6.56
C LEU A 367 -5.03 -13.99 -5.24
N MET A 368 -5.66 -14.44 -4.16
CA MET A 368 -4.97 -14.64 -2.87
C MET A 368 -3.97 -15.78 -2.91
N GLU A 369 -4.26 -16.84 -3.66
CA GLU A 369 -3.32 -17.94 -3.87
C GLU A 369 -2.11 -17.50 -4.67
N ASP A 370 -2.32 -16.70 -5.73
CA ASP A 370 -1.23 -16.15 -6.52
C ASP A 370 -0.40 -15.15 -5.70
N ILE A 371 -1.03 -14.25 -4.94
CA ILE A 371 -0.33 -13.39 -3.98
C ILE A 371 0.52 -14.22 -3.02
N ARG A 372 -0.01 -15.33 -2.49
CA ARG A 372 0.69 -16.22 -1.59
C ARG A 372 1.97 -16.78 -2.20
N ARG A 373 1.92 -17.20 -3.47
CA ARG A 373 3.09 -17.71 -4.20
C ARG A 373 4.14 -16.64 -4.43
N GLU A 374 3.69 -15.39 -4.58
CA GLU A 374 4.56 -14.25 -4.85
C GLU A 374 5.19 -13.63 -3.59
N VAL A 375 4.73 -13.96 -2.36
CA VAL A 375 5.35 -13.43 -1.14
C VAL A 375 6.81 -13.88 -1.05
N PRO A 376 7.80 -12.96 -1.14
CA PRO A 376 9.21 -13.33 -1.18
C PRO A 376 9.70 -13.83 0.17
N VAL A 377 10.48 -14.91 0.15
CA VAL A 377 11.16 -15.43 1.34
C VAL A 377 12.46 -14.67 1.55
N LEU A 378 12.53 -13.90 2.62
CA LEU A 378 13.70 -13.06 2.96
C LEU A 378 14.54 -13.67 4.08
N PRO A 379 15.80 -13.23 4.25
CA PRO A 379 16.73 -13.80 5.22
C PRO A 379 16.22 -13.81 6.66
N VAL A 380 15.73 -12.66 7.19
CA VAL A 380 15.24 -12.61 8.58
C VAL A 380 13.98 -13.46 8.79
N PRO A 381 12.94 -13.38 7.95
CA PRO A 381 11.80 -14.31 8.02
C PRO A 381 12.20 -15.79 7.95
N MET A 382 13.14 -16.12 7.08
CA MET A 382 13.65 -17.50 6.93
C MET A 382 14.32 -18.00 8.21
N LEU A 383 15.24 -17.22 8.78
CA LEU A 383 15.88 -17.59 10.05
C LEU A 383 14.88 -17.60 11.21
N ALA A 384 13.90 -16.69 11.19
CA ALA A 384 12.82 -16.70 12.17
C ALA A 384 12.05 -18.03 12.15
N ALA A 385 11.79 -18.61 10.98
CA ALA A 385 11.15 -19.91 10.86
C ALA A 385 12.04 -21.06 11.38
N VAL A 386 13.36 -20.98 11.18
CA VAL A 386 14.32 -21.94 11.74
C VAL A 386 14.32 -21.88 13.27
N PHE A 387 14.37 -20.69 13.86
CA PHE A 387 14.37 -20.51 15.31
C PHE A 387 13.01 -20.83 15.95
N ASP A 388 11.90 -20.48 15.31
CA ASP A 388 10.55 -20.80 15.80
C ASP A 388 10.30 -22.32 15.85
N ALA A 389 10.89 -23.08 14.90
CA ALA A 389 10.86 -24.56 14.93
C ALA A 389 11.77 -25.17 16.02
N HIS A 390 12.77 -24.44 16.51
CA HIS A 390 13.74 -24.90 17.49
C HIS A 390 14.00 -23.88 18.61
N PRO A 391 12.98 -23.45 19.37
CA PRO A 391 13.04 -22.24 20.21
C PRO A 391 14.04 -22.35 21.39
N GLN A 392 14.33 -23.55 21.87
CA GLN A 392 15.24 -23.77 23.01
C GLN A 392 16.65 -24.21 22.60
N SER A 393 16.89 -24.43 21.29
CA SER A 393 18.15 -25.00 20.82
C SER A 393 19.22 -23.94 20.62
N TRP A 394 20.42 -24.17 21.19
CA TRP A 394 21.62 -23.43 20.82
C TRP A 394 22.17 -24.00 19.52
N MET A 395 22.33 -23.16 18.50
CA MET A 395 22.75 -23.53 17.14
C MET A 395 23.94 -22.72 16.70
N THR A 396 24.92 -23.34 16.04
CA THR A 396 26.00 -22.62 15.34
C THR A 396 25.47 -22.00 14.04
N ALA A 397 26.17 -20.98 13.50
CA ALA A 397 25.83 -20.37 12.23
C ALA A 397 25.70 -21.39 11.09
N THR A 398 26.61 -22.39 11.05
CA THR A 398 26.58 -23.48 10.07
C THR A 398 25.34 -24.38 10.19
N GLN A 399 24.93 -24.69 11.41
CA GLN A 399 23.70 -25.47 11.65
C GLN A 399 22.45 -24.69 11.22
N ILE A 400 22.42 -23.38 11.50
CA ILE A 400 21.34 -22.48 11.08
C ILE A 400 21.27 -22.42 9.56
N GLU A 401 22.41 -22.23 8.89
CA GLU A 401 22.49 -22.19 7.43
C GLU A 401 21.98 -23.49 6.80
N ARG A 402 22.44 -24.65 7.30
CA ARG A 402 21.99 -25.97 6.81
C ARG A 402 20.49 -26.12 6.91
N ARG A 403 19.89 -25.77 8.07
CA ARG A 403 18.45 -25.83 8.28
C ARG A 403 17.70 -24.84 7.39
N ALA A 404 18.22 -23.62 7.21
CA ALA A 404 17.66 -22.61 6.32
C ALA A 404 17.66 -23.10 4.86
N VAL A 405 18.73 -23.72 4.39
CA VAL A 405 18.81 -24.31 3.03
C VAL A 405 17.81 -25.47 2.88
N LYS A 406 17.69 -26.36 3.87
CA LYS A 406 16.70 -27.44 3.86
C LYS A 406 15.29 -26.89 3.76
N LEU A 407 14.99 -25.84 4.51
CA LEU A 407 13.69 -25.14 4.47
C LEU A 407 13.43 -24.51 3.10
N LEU A 408 14.42 -23.77 2.54
CA LEU A 408 14.30 -23.16 1.22
C LEU A 408 14.03 -24.18 0.12
N ASN A 409 14.76 -25.29 0.11
CA ASN A 409 14.57 -26.37 -0.87
C ASN A 409 13.15 -26.98 -0.76
N ARG A 410 12.65 -27.15 0.45
CA ARG A 410 11.27 -27.65 0.70
C ARG A 410 10.21 -26.67 0.17
N ILE A 411 10.43 -25.39 0.39
CA ILE A 411 9.53 -24.30 -0.07
C ILE A 411 9.55 -24.20 -1.59
N ALA A 412 10.75 -24.21 -2.20
CA ALA A 412 10.93 -24.15 -3.66
C ALA A 412 10.29 -25.36 -4.37
N ALA A 413 10.43 -26.57 -3.79
CA ALA A 413 9.80 -27.79 -4.33
C ALA A 413 8.25 -27.71 -4.34
N ARG A 414 7.66 -26.77 -3.62
CA ARG A 414 6.21 -26.53 -3.57
C ARG A 414 5.76 -25.36 -4.45
N GLY A 415 6.65 -24.86 -5.30
CA GLY A 415 6.35 -23.80 -6.29
C GLY A 415 6.27 -22.39 -5.71
N ALA A 416 6.78 -22.16 -4.49
CA ALA A 416 6.90 -20.80 -4.00
C ALA A 416 8.10 -20.07 -4.62
N ASN A 417 7.90 -18.81 -4.94
CA ASN A 417 8.94 -17.95 -5.51
C ASN A 417 9.95 -17.54 -4.43
N VAL A 418 11.02 -18.31 -4.32
CA VAL A 418 12.10 -18.06 -3.36
C VAL A 418 13.14 -17.16 -4.00
N TYR A 419 13.36 -15.98 -3.42
CA TYR A 419 14.54 -15.18 -3.74
C TYR A 419 15.79 -15.92 -3.28
N GLN A 420 16.47 -16.60 -4.20
CA GLN A 420 17.72 -17.29 -3.92
C GLN A 420 18.89 -16.38 -4.31
N PRO A 421 19.65 -15.85 -3.35
CA PRO A 421 20.97 -15.34 -3.64
C PRO A 421 21.84 -16.48 -4.19
N GLY A 422 22.71 -16.19 -5.15
CA GLY A 422 23.66 -17.18 -5.70
C GLY A 422 24.38 -17.96 -4.59
N ARG A 423 24.72 -19.22 -4.83
CA ARG A 423 25.33 -20.13 -3.83
C ARG A 423 26.46 -19.48 -3.04
N ASP A 424 27.33 -18.71 -3.73
CA ASP A 424 28.50 -18.05 -3.15
C ASP A 424 28.16 -16.91 -2.17
N ARG A 425 26.94 -16.39 -2.20
CA ARG A 425 26.48 -15.30 -1.34
C ARG A 425 25.62 -15.75 -0.15
N ARG A 426 25.26 -17.03 -0.08
CA ARG A 426 24.38 -17.55 0.99
C ARG A 426 24.94 -17.33 2.40
N PRO A 427 26.24 -17.65 2.70
CA PRO A 427 26.78 -17.37 4.02
C PRO A 427 26.71 -15.93 4.43
N TYR A 428 26.95 -15.00 3.48
CA TYR A 428 26.82 -13.56 3.72
C TYR A 428 25.40 -13.14 4.11
N TYR A 429 24.37 -13.70 3.46
CA TYR A 429 22.96 -13.38 3.78
C TYR A 429 22.56 -13.91 5.15
N VAL A 430 23.01 -15.11 5.51
CA VAL A 430 22.76 -15.69 6.83
C VAL A 430 23.45 -14.86 7.91
N ALA A 431 24.72 -14.52 7.74
CA ALA A 431 25.48 -13.68 8.67
C ALA A 431 24.81 -12.32 8.87
N LYS A 432 24.47 -11.64 7.79
CA LYS A 432 23.77 -10.34 7.86
C LYS A 432 22.42 -10.42 8.57
N ALA A 433 21.65 -11.49 8.37
CA ALA A 433 20.40 -11.69 9.05
C ALA A 433 20.59 -11.98 10.56
N LEU A 434 21.61 -12.78 10.93
CA LEU A 434 21.97 -13.02 12.33
C LEU A 434 22.36 -11.71 13.02
N ASP A 435 23.20 -10.86 12.38
CA ASP A 435 23.58 -9.54 12.90
C ASP A 435 22.34 -8.65 13.15
N LEU A 436 21.41 -8.61 12.18
CA LEU A 436 20.16 -7.85 12.33
C LEU A 436 19.30 -8.39 13.49
N MET A 437 19.26 -9.70 13.68
CA MET A 437 18.48 -10.33 14.74
C MET A 437 19.13 -10.16 16.12
N CYS A 438 20.48 -10.22 16.21
CA CYS A 438 21.24 -9.91 17.45
C CYS A 438 21.01 -8.43 17.85
N MET A 439 21.18 -7.49 16.91
CA MET A 439 20.92 -6.06 17.17
C MET A 439 19.51 -5.76 17.69
N ARG A 440 18.54 -6.55 17.30
CA ARG A 440 17.15 -6.42 17.73
C ARG A 440 16.83 -7.17 19.00
N HIS A 441 17.81 -7.87 19.57
CA HIS A 441 17.66 -8.80 20.70
C HIS A 441 16.61 -9.90 20.43
N PHE A 442 16.51 -10.35 19.19
CA PHE A 442 15.63 -11.46 18.79
C PHE A 442 16.26 -12.80 19.12
N ILE A 443 17.57 -12.85 19.05
CA ILE A 443 18.38 -14.03 19.40
C ILE A 443 19.45 -13.61 20.42
N GLU A 444 19.82 -14.56 21.24
CA GLU A 444 20.95 -14.50 22.16
C GLU A 444 22.15 -15.17 21.51
N GLU A 445 23.34 -14.62 21.70
CA GLU A 445 24.60 -15.18 21.22
C GLU A 445 25.49 -15.51 22.41
N GLN A 446 26.00 -16.73 22.44
CA GLN A 446 26.98 -17.18 23.43
C GLN A 446 27.93 -18.18 22.76
N ASP A 447 29.24 -17.92 22.85
CA ASP A 447 30.32 -18.80 22.33
C ASP A 447 30.10 -19.21 20.86
N GLY A 448 29.67 -18.26 20.00
CA GLY A 448 29.41 -18.50 18.58
C GLY A 448 28.16 -19.36 18.29
N ARG A 449 27.32 -19.56 19.30
CA ARG A 449 26.01 -20.21 19.17
C ARG A 449 24.89 -19.21 19.40
N TYR A 450 23.78 -19.46 18.77
CA TYR A 450 22.62 -18.57 18.75
C TYR A 450 21.38 -19.31 19.23
N ARG A 451 20.54 -18.65 20.02
CA ARG A 451 19.27 -19.17 20.51
C ARG A 451 18.19 -18.10 20.41
N LEU A 452 16.93 -18.51 20.21
CA LEU A 452 15.79 -17.60 20.27
C LEU A 452 15.68 -16.97 21.68
N ASN A 453 15.56 -15.65 21.73
CA ASN A 453 15.22 -14.96 22.96
C ASN A 453 13.73 -15.22 23.29
N PRO A 454 13.40 -15.90 24.39
CA PRO A 454 12.02 -16.27 24.73
C PRO A 454 11.07 -15.06 24.86
N SER A 455 11.59 -13.91 25.26
CA SER A 455 10.79 -12.68 25.47
C SER A 455 10.19 -12.10 24.19
N VAL A 456 10.66 -12.52 23.02
CA VAL A 456 10.25 -12.02 21.69
C VAL A 456 9.73 -13.14 20.77
N ALA A 457 9.38 -14.29 21.34
CA ALA A 457 8.92 -15.46 20.57
C ALA A 457 7.74 -15.11 19.62
N ASP A 458 6.80 -14.27 20.06
CA ASP A 458 5.65 -13.86 19.23
C ASP A 458 6.09 -13.02 18.02
N ILE A 459 7.11 -12.16 18.17
CA ILE A 459 7.67 -11.39 17.06
C ILE A 459 8.35 -12.34 16.07
N MET A 460 9.09 -13.33 16.57
CA MET A 460 9.72 -14.33 15.71
C MET A 460 8.68 -15.15 14.94
N ARG A 461 7.61 -15.56 15.60
CA ARG A 461 6.49 -16.26 14.95
C ARG A 461 5.81 -15.40 13.89
N TYR A 462 5.67 -14.08 14.12
CA TYR A 462 5.16 -13.15 13.13
C TYR A 462 5.99 -13.18 11.83
N TYR A 463 7.33 -13.17 11.93
CA TYR A 463 8.20 -13.28 10.76
C TYR A 463 8.19 -14.69 10.15
N ALA A 464 8.23 -15.73 10.97
CA ALA A 464 8.18 -17.13 10.55
C ALA A 464 6.91 -17.45 9.76
N ASN A 465 5.76 -16.91 10.18
CA ASN A 465 4.48 -17.11 9.50
C ASN A 465 4.49 -16.63 8.04
N SER A 466 5.31 -15.64 7.68
CA SER A 466 5.42 -15.20 6.28
C SER A 466 6.13 -16.23 5.38
N VAL A 467 6.96 -17.08 5.97
CA VAL A 467 7.66 -18.19 5.29
C VAL A 467 6.77 -19.43 5.21
N VAL A 468 6.02 -19.70 6.27
CA VAL A 468 5.05 -20.81 6.31
C VAL A 468 3.97 -20.60 5.25
N LEU A 469 3.54 -19.36 4.98
CA LEU A 469 2.63 -19.03 3.88
C LEU A 469 3.15 -19.51 2.52
N ALA A 470 4.43 -19.31 2.24
CA ALA A 470 5.06 -19.82 1.03
C ALA A 470 5.05 -21.36 0.97
N SER A 471 4.86 -22.05 2.08
CA SER A 471 4.90 -23.51 2.19
C SER A 471 3.54 -24.19 2.27
N GLU A 472 2.42 -23.50 2.54
CA GLU A 472 1.08 -24.06 2.74
C GLU A 472 0.32 -24.46 1.46
N GLY A 473 1.00 -24.72 0.36
CA GLY A 473 0.41 -25.37 -0.82
C GLY A 473 0.13 -26.87 -0.58
N LYS A 474 -0.93 -27.21 0.16
CA LYS A 474 -1.35 -28.52 0.69
C LYS A 474 -0.57 -28.96 1.93
N GLY A 475 -1.09 -28.52 3.08
CA GLY A 475 -0.94 -29.19 4.38
C GLY A 475 0.46 -29.58 4.83
N ILE A 476 1.29 -28.61 5.29
CA ILE A 476 2.37 -28.97 6.21
C ILE A 476 1.77 -29.05 7.61
N LYS A 477 1.66 -30.26 8.13
CA LYS A 477 1.67 -30.45 9.57
C LYS A 477 3.01 -29.93 10.10
N PRO A 478 3.05 -29.14 11.19
CA PRO A 478 4.32 -28.85 11.86
C PRO A 478 5.03 -30.18 12.08
N GLU A 479 6.34 -30.22 11.90
CA GLU A 479 7.20 -31.38 12.18
C GLU A 479 6.82 -31.89 13.56
N THR A 480 6.12 -33.04 13.63
CA THR A 480 5.84 -33.68 14.89
C THR A 480 7.17 -34.07 15.51
N ALA A 481 7.25 -34.04 16.84
CA ALA A 481 8.46 -34.30 17.63
C ALA A 481 9.17 -35.65 17.35
N ALA A 482 8.62 -36.48 16.44
CA ALA A 482 9.16 -37.75 15.99
C ALA A 482 10.23 -37.69 14.89
N GLU A 483 10.42 -36.57 14.20
CA GLU A 483 11.51 -36.36 13.22
C GLU A 483 12.73 -35.64 13.85
N LYS A 484 12.95 -35.80 15.14
CA LYS A 484 14.21 -35.39 15.79
C LYS A 484 15.29 -36.36 15.35
N GLU A 485 16.07 -36.00 14.33
CA GLU A 485 17.36 -36.65 14.12
C GLU A 485 18.19 -36.55 15.41
N PRO A 486 18.83 -37.65 15.88
CA PRO A 486 19.70 -37.61 17.04
C PRO A 486 20.81 -36.57 16.81
N LEU A 487 21.09 -35.79 17.84
CA LEU A 487 22.27 -34.91 17.88
C LEU A 487 23.48 -35.81 17.65
N ASP A 488 24.18 -35.61 16.52
CA ASP A 488 25.40 -36.33 16.18
C ASP A 488 26.37 -36.34 17.33
N ALA A 489 26.85 -37.55 17.69
CA ALA A 489 28.01 -37.75 18.50
C ALA A 489 29.24 -37.15 17.80
N PRO A 490 30.24 -36.64 18.55
CA PRO A 490 31.40 -35.99 17.98
C PRO A 490 32.30 -37.01 17.27
N THR A 491 32.63 -36.76 16.02
CA THR A 491 33.87 -37.28 15.39
C THR A 491 34.75 -36.09 14.99
#